data_56ac05750e5d95ff3f1b42f233b164c6
#
_entry.id   56ac05750e5d95ff3f1b42f233b164c6
#
_cell.length_a   1.000
_cell.length_b   1.000
_cell.length_c   1.000
_cell.angle_alpha   90.00
_cell.angle_beta   90.00
_cell.angle_gamma   90.00
#
_symmetry.space_group_name_H-M   'P 1'
#
loop_
_entity.id
_entity.type
_entity.pdbx_description
1 polymer ?
#
loop_
_entity_poly.entity_id
_entity_poly.type
_entity_poly.pdbx_seq_one_letter_code
_entity_poly.pdbx_strand_id
1 'polypeptide(L)'
;MRTAALFPGQGTQVNDLRGTLARLRPDLLELALAELGDDAFERAAESTAYAQPAIYCASLAGWSLVRPGRVDVLAGHSLGELSALAAAGVIDEASGLRLATLRGRLMERAAEEAAGEGGMLALSVNRDVGAALARGFGLTVANDNSPDQVVLSGERDWLEVLAEDSRPAGVRTKLLPIAGAFHSPAMASAREEFSRALERIPVDEPRIPVFSCMSAAPMDDPRCRLAQGLTNRVRWRDTLVALHDRGVKSFIEVGPGRVLTGLVKRTLDDVTATTAERPRTADI
;
A
#
# COMPACT_ATOMS: atom_id res chain seq x y z
N MET A 1 5.60 -20.81 15.27
CA MET A 1 4.54 -19.79 15.04
C MET A 1 4.99 -19.01 13.80
N ARG A 2 4.17 -18.98 12.74
CA ARG A 2 4.52 -18.31 11.50
C ARG A 2 4.36 -16.80 11.63
N THR A 3 5.27 -16.06 11.01
CA THR A 3 5.30 -14.60 11.05
C THR A 3 5.18 -14.02 9.63
N ALA A 4 4.31 -13.02 9.46
CA ALA A 4 4.22 -12.23 8.24
C ALA A 4 4.82 -10.84 8.46
N ALA A 5 5.59 -10.35 7.49
CA ALA A 5 5.93 -8.93 7.39
C ALA A 5 4.97 -8.24 6.43
N LEU A 6 4.43 -7.09 6.87
CA LEU A 6 3.43 -6.31 6.15
C LEU A 6 4.03 -4.96 5.73
N PHE A 7 3.96 -4.65 4.44
CA PHE A 7 4.49 -3.41 3.87
C PHE A 7 3.36 -2.43 3.58
N PRO A 8 3.38 -1.23 4.17
CA PRO A 8 2.30 -0.26 4.03
C PRO A 8 2.29 0.38 2.64
N GLY A 9 1.12 0.88 2.27
CA GLY A 9 0.90 1.76 1.14
C GLY A 9 0.78 3.22 1.55
N GLN A 10 0.28 4.05 0.61
CA GLN A 10 0.00 5.46 0.83
C GLN A 10 -1.10 5.65 1.88
N GLY A 11 -1.06 6.77 2.61
CA GLY A 11 -1.99 7.08 3.71
C GLY A 11 -1.39 6.84 5.11
N THR A 12 -0.15 6.37 5.20
CA THR A 12 0.60 6.34 6.46
C THR A 12 1.19 7.73 6.76
N GLN A 13 1.14 8.15 8.03
CA GLN A 13 1.85 9.37 8.45
C GLN A 13 3.35 9.14 8.43
N VAL A 14 4.06 10.08 7.81
CA VAL A 14 5.48 9.93 7.53
C VAL A 14 6.24 11.09 8.15
N ASN A 15 6.68 10.91 9.38
CA ASN A 15 7.54 11.89 10.05
C ASN A 15 9.00 11.49 9.90
N ASP A 16 9.88 12.45 9.56
CA ASP A 16 11.33 12.27 9.46
C ASP A 16 11.80 11.03 8.65
N LEU A 17 11.22 10.83 7.46
CA LEU A 17 11.66 9.74 6.57
C LEU A 17 13.11 9.90 6.16
N ARG A 18 13.51 11.11 5.77
CA ARG A 18 14.89 11.41 5.34
C ARG A 18 15.88 11.08 6.44
N GLY A 19 15.67 11.54 7.68
CA GLY A 19 16.54 11.24 8.79
C GLY A 19 16.56 9.76 9.14
N THR A 20 15.44 9.07 8.98
CA THR A 20 15.38 7.60 9.16
C THR A 20 16.22 6.87 8.11
N LEU A 21 16.12 7.25 6.84
CA LEU A 21 16.92 6.68 5.76
C LEU A 21 18.41 7.00 5.92
N ALA A 22 18.75 8.23 6.25
CA ALA A 22 20.16 8.61 6.49
C ALA A 22 20.82 7.76 7.58
N ARG A 23 20.05 7.32 8.57
CA ARG A 23 20.57 6.47 9.66
C ARG A 23 20.59 4.98 9.33
N LEU A 24 19.61 4.47 8.61
CA LEU A 24 19.40 3.03 8.41
C LEU A 24 19.87 2.54 7.05
N ARG A 25 19.69 3.34 6.01
CA ARG A 25 19.94 3.01 4.62
C ARG A 25 20.38 4.26 3.84
N PRO A 26 21.58 4.80 4.16
CA PRO A 26 22.13 5.97 3.45
C PRO A 26 22.28 5.69 1.94
N ASP A 27 22.55 4.45 1.55
CA ASP A 27 22.60 3.99 0.17
C ASP A 27 21.27 4.18 -0.57
N LEU A 28 20.14 3.86 0.05
CA LEU A 28 18.80 4.12 -0.53
C LEU A 28 18.46 5.61 -0.57
N LEU A 29 18.93 6.39 0.38
CA LEU A 29 18.76 7.84 0.35
C LEU A 29 19.50 8.45 -0.84
N GLU A 30 20.76 8.10 -1.04
CA GLU A 30 21.57 8.56 -2.19
C GLU A 30 20.92 8.15 -3.52
N LEU A 31 20.49 6.90 -3.63
CA LEU A 31 19.79 6.39 -4.81
C LEU A 31 18.49 7.17 -5.09
N ALA A 32 17.69 7.44 -4.06
CA ALA A 32 16.42 8.16 -4.22
C ALA A 32 16.67 9.62 -4.66
N LEU A 33 17.64 10.30 -4.08
CA LEU A 33 18.03 11.67 -4.48
C LEU A 33 18.55 11.72 -5.92
N ALA A 34 19.32 10.72 -6.35
CA ALA A 34 19.81 10.62 -7.71
C ALA A 34 18.71 10.36 -8.75
N GLU A 35 17.72 9.49 -8.42
CA GLU A 35 16.62 9.11 -9.33
C GLU A 35 15.53 10.18 -9.42
N LEU A 36 15.27 10.92 -8.37
CA LEU A 36 14.17 11.86 -8.29
C LEU A 36 14.54 13.29 -8.64
N GLY A 37 15.83 13.64 -8.51
CA GLY A 37 16.36 14.99 -8.75
C GLY A 37 15.94 16.04 -7.71
N ASP A 38 14.95 15.70 -6.87
CA ASP A 38 14.38 16.51 -5.79
C ASP A 38 14.26 15.68 -4.51
N ASP A 39 14.12 16.33 -3.37
CA ASP A 39 13.91 15.64 -2.09
C ASP A 39 12.46 15.16 -1.94
N ALA A 40 12.19 13.96 -2.48
CA ALA A 40 10.88 13.33 -2.37
C ALA A 40 10.41 13.12 -0.91
N PHE A 41 11.34 13.08 0.04
CA PHE A 41 11.00 12.85 1.45
C PHE A 41 10.39 14.10 2.09
N GLU A 42 10.85 15.29 1.70
CA GLU A 42 10.26 16.56 2.13
C GLU A 42 8.90 16.79 1.45
N ARG A 43 8.77 16.38 0.20
CA ARG A 43 7.59 16.58 -0.64
C ARG A 43 6.57 15.44 -0.61
N ALA A 44 6.82 14.40 0.20
CA ALA A 44 5.95 13.20 0.25
C ALA A 44 4.49 13.49 0.64
N ALA A 45 4.22 14.60 1.32
CA ALA A 45 2.87 15.02 1.67
C ALA A 45 2.16 15.83 0.56
N GLU A 46 2.91 16.30 -0.45
CA GLU A 46 2.37 17.19 -1.49
C GLU A 46 1.64 16.41 -2.58
N SER A 47 2.18 15.26 -2.98
CA SER A 47 1.63 14.48 -4.09
C SER A 47 1.95 13.00 -4.02
N THR A 48 1.18 12.22 -4.79
CA THR A 48 1.37 10.79 -4.96
C THR A 48 2.70 10.44 -5.65
N ALA A 49 3.20 11.30 -6.55
CA ALA A 49 4.47 11.10 -7.24
C ALA A 49 5.66 11.08 -6.28
N TYR A 50 5.62 11.89 -5.21
CA TYR A 50 6.65 11.93 -4.17
C TYR A 50 6.39 10.94 -3.03
N ALA A 51 5.12 10.73 -2.67
CA ALA A 51 4.76 9.83 -1.58
C ALA A 51 5.18 8.38 -1.84
N GLN A 52 4.99 7.88 -3.06
CA GLN A 52 5.24 6.46 -3.35
C GLN A 52 6.71 6.08 -3.23
N PRO A 53 7.68 6.74 -3.88
CA PRO A 53 9.09 6.41 -3.70
C PRO A 53 9.58 6.63 -2.26
N ALA A 54 9.08 7.65 -1.55
CA ALA A 54 9.43 7.89 -0.17
C ALA A 54 8.98 6.74 0.76
N ILE A 55 7.73 6.27 0.63
CA ILE A 55 7.20 5.14 1.41
C ILE A 55 7.90 3.84 1.04
N TYR A 56 8.23 3.63 -0.23
CA TYR A 56 9.00 2.48 -0.69
C TYR A 56 10.36 2.41 0.03
N CYS A 57 11.14 3.48 -0.01
CA CYS A 57 12.43 3.55 0.65
C CYS A 57 12.33 3.37 2.18
N ALA A 58 11.34 4.02 2.81
CA ALA A 58 11.11 3.89 4.24
C ALA A 58 10.71 2.46 4.64
N SER A 59 9.95 1.78 3.79
CA SER A 59 9.59 0.37 4.00
C SER A 59 10.82 -0.55 3.94
N LEU A 60 11.73 -0.33 2.99
CA LEU A 60 12.99 -1.08 2.93
C LEU A 60 13.93 -0.75 4.09
N ALA A 61 13.96 0.49 4.54
CA ALA A 61 14.71 0.86 5.75
C ALA A 61 14.13 0.15 6.99
N GLY A 62 12.81 0.10 7.13
CA GLY A 62 12.15 -0.68 8.18
C GLY A 62 12.45 -2.18 8.06
N TRP A 63 12.50 -2.73 6.85
CA TRP A 63 12.85 -4.12 6.61
C TRP A 63 14.26 -4.47 7.13
N SER A 64 15.21 -3.57 7.01
CA SER A 64 16.58 -3.78 7.55
C SER A 64 16.63 -3.95 9.07
N LEU A 65 15.56 -3.58 9.81
CA LEU A 65 15.45 -3.81 11.25
C LEU A 65 14.90 -5.18 11.60
N VAL A 66 14.33 -5.89 10.63
CA VAL A 66 13.77 -7.23 10.85
C VAL A 66 14.90 -8.26 10.78
N ARG A 67 15.04 -9.08 11.83
CA ARG A 67 16.09 -10.11 11.88
C ARG A 67 15.87 -11.17 10.81
N PRO A 68 16.92 -11.56 10.06
CA PRO A 68 16.84 -12.66 9.11
C PRO A 68 16.29 -13.95 9.77
N GLY A 69 15.47 -14.70 9.03
CA GLY A 69 14.91 -15.97 9.50
C GLY A 69 13.71 -15.86 10.45
N ARG A 70 13.25 -14.63 10.80
CA ARG A 70 12.07 -14.43 11.65
C ARG A 70 10.75 -14.30 10.89
N VAL A 71 10.79 -14.23 9.58
CA VAL A 71 9.62 -13.97 8.72
C VAL A 71 9.45 -15.10 7.72
N ASP A 72 8.26 -15.65 7.65
CA ASP A 72 7.91 -16.79 6.79
C ASP A 72 7.21 -16.35 5.51
N VAL A 73 6.62 -15.15 5.49
CA VAL A 73 5.85 -14.64 4.34
C VAL A 73 5.80 -13.11 4.36
N LEU A 74 5.76 -12.51 3.18
CA LEU A 74 5.63 -11.07 2.98
C LEU A 74 4.29 -10.75 2.32
N ALA A 75 3.70 -9.61 2.67
CA ALA A 75 2.54 -9.06 1.96
C ALA A 75 2.59 -7.53 1.96
N GLY A 76 2.14 -6.92 0.88
CA GLY A 76 2.12 -5.47 0.73
C GLY A 76 0.71 -4.95 0.47
N HIS A 77 0.36 -3.81 1.05
CA HIS A 77 -0.88 -3.11 0.76
C HIS A 77 -0.65 -2.13 -0.40
N SER A 78 -1.26 -2.38 -1.56
CA SER A 78 -1.12 -1.53 -2.75
C SER A 78 0.35 -1.30 -3.15
N LEU A 79 0.89 -0.09 -2.98
CA LEU A 79 2.30 0.23 -3.19
C LEU A 79 3.24 -0.71 -2.43
N GLY A 80 2.83 -1.15 -1.24
CA GLY A 80 3.61 -2.06 -0.41
C GLY A 80 3.97 -3.39 -1.09
N GLU A 81 3.25 -3.81 -2.15
CA GLU A 81 3.64 -4.99 -2.94
C GLU A 81 5.00 -4.81 -3.60
N LEU A 82 5.34 -3.61 -4.10
CA LEU A 82 6.68 -3.32 -4.64
C LEU A 82 7.76 -3.47 -3.56
N SER A 83 7.51 -2.95 -2.35
CA SER A 83 8.44 -3.09 -1.23
C SER A 83 8.58 -4.55 -0.79
N ALA A 84 7.48 -5.32 -0.76
CA ALA A 84 7.49 -6.74 -0.43
C ALA A 84 8.28 -7.56 -1.46
N LEU A 85 8.12 -7.27 -2.75
CA LEU A 85 8.86 -7.93 -3.82
C LEU A 85 10.36 -7.63 -3.79
N ALA A 86 10.74 -6.38 -3.52
CA ALA A 86 12.14 -6.01 -3.34
C ALA A 86 12.75 -6.68 -2.08
N ALA A 87 12.05 -6.69 -0.96
CA ALA A 87 12.46 -7.37 0.26
C ALA A 87 12.60 -8.89 0.08
N ALA A 88 11.76 -9.50 -0.76
CA ALA A 88 11.84 -10.91 -1.14
C ALA A 88 12.98 -11.20 -2.13
N GLY A 89 13.57 -10.18 -2.75
CA GLY A 89 14.58 -10.31 -3.80
C GLY A 89 14.02 -10.73 -5.15
N VAL A 90 12.72 -10.51 -5.39
CA VAL A 90 12.05 -10.75 -6.68
C VAL A 90 12.45 -9.68 -7.70
N ILE A 91 12.60 -8.45 -7.24
CA ILE A 91 13.15 -7.32 -8.01
C ILE A 91 14.28 -6.69 -7.20
N ASP A 92 15.27 -6.09 -7.86
CA ASP A 92 16.29 -5.32 -7.16
C ASP A 92 15.70 -3.99 -6.62
N GLU A 93 16.33 -3.48 -5.54
CA GLU A 93 15.82 -2.30 -4.84
C GLU A 93 15.80 -1.05 -5.72
N ALA A 94 16.77 -0.89 -6.61
CA ALA A 94 16.84 0.26 -7.52
C ALA A 94 15.72 0.20 -8.58
N SER A 95 15.48 -0.97 -9.15
CA SER A 95 14.35 -1.19 -10.06
C SER A 95 13.00 -0.96 -9.37
N GLY A 96 12.86 -1.43 -8.13
CA GLY A 96 11.67 -1.21 -7.32
C GLY A 96 11.43 0.28 -7.02
N LEU A 97 12.50 1.05 -6.74
CA LEU A 97 12.41 2.51 -6.57
C LEU A 97 11.96 3.20 -7.85
N ARG A 98 12.56 2.85 -8.99
CA ARG A 98 12.15 3.40 -10.30
C ARG A 98 10.69 3.07 -10.62
N LEU A 99 10.24 1.85 -10.31
CA LEU A 99 8.84 1.45 -10.47
C LEU A 99 7.91 2.22 -9.53
N ALA A 100 8.27 2.44 -8.26
CA ALA A 100 7.49 3.22 -7.32
C ALA A 100 7.37 4.69 -7.76
N THR A 101 8.46 5.28 -8.26
CA THR A 101 8.50 6.63 -8.83
C THR A 101 7.61 6.73 -10.06
N LEU A 102 7.76 5.81 -11.00
CA LEU A 102 6.95 5.79 -12.22
C LEU A 102 5.48 5.61 -11.89
N ARG A 103 5.14 4.65 -11.01
CA ARG A 103 3.77 4.38 -10.59
C ARG A 103 3.12 5.63 -9.99
N GLY A 104 3.83 6.33 -9.11
CA GLY A 104 3.34 7.57 -8.50
C GLY A 104 3.03 8.64 -9.54
N ARG A 105 3.97 8.91 -10.45
CA ARG A 105 3.80 9.88 -11.56
C ARG A 105 2.66 9.51 -12.52
N LEU A 106 2.54 8.23 -12.87
CA LEU A 106 1.48 7.76 -13.77
C LEU A 106 0.09 7.90 -13.13
N MET A 107 -0.04 7.55 -11.86
CA MET A 107 -1.30 7.66 -11.12
C MET A 107 -1.71 9.12 -10.92
N GLU A 108 -0.75 10.01 -10.66
CA GLU A 108 -1.00 11.46 -10.54
C GLU A 108 -1.46 12.03 -11.88
N ARG A 109 -0.73 11.77 -12.96
CA ARG A 109 -1.11 12.21 -14.31
C ARG A 109 -2.50 11.68 -14.71
N ALA A 110 -2.80 10.40 -14.45
CA ALA A 110 -4.12 9.85 -14.76
C ALA A 110 -5.24 10.52 -13.95
N ALA A 111 -4.94 10.98 -12.75
CA ALA A 111 -5.89 11.74 -11.93
C ALA A 111 -6.10 13.16 -12.47
N GLU A 112 -5.05 13.82 -12.96
CA GLU A 112 -5.11 15.16 -13.58
C GLU A 112 -5.83 15.16 -14.94
N GLU A 113 -5.64 14.08 -15.73
CA GLU A 113 -6.28 13.90 -17.04
C GLU A 113 -7.75 13.46 -16.95
N ALA A 114 -8.23 13.04 -15.78
CA ALA A 114 -9.60 12.59 -15.59
C ALA A 114 -10.59 13.75 -15.77
N ALA A 115 -11.77 13.43 -16.31
CA ALA A 115 -12.88 14.40 -16.39
C ALA A 115 -13.49 14.58 -15.00
N GLY A 116 -13.06 15.58 -14.26
CA GLY A 116 -13.49 15.87 -12.90
C GLY A 116 -12.44 15.50 -11.83
N GLU A 117 -12.58 16.11 -10.66
CA GLU A 117 -11.69 15.86 -9.54
C GLU A 117 -11.98 14.48 -8.92
N GLY A 118 -11.01 13.59 -8.97
CA GLY A 118 -11.09 12.27 -8.34
C GLY A 118 -10.76 12.31 -6.85
N GLY A 119 -11.29 11.34 -6.10
CA GLY A 119 -11.02 11.24 -4.67
C GLY A 119 -11.20 9.83 -4.13
N MET A 120 -10.96 9.71 -2.81
CA MET A 120 -11.18 8.48 -2.05
C MET A 120 -11.85 8.77 -0.70
N LEU A 121 -12.85 7.96 -0.33
CA LEU A 121 -13.61 8.07 0.90
C LEU A 121 -13.52 6.77 1.70
N ALA A 122 -13.01 6.84 2.91
CA ALA A 122 -13.05 5.72 3.86
C ALA A 122 -14.39 5.73 4.60
N LEU A 123 -15.04 4.56 4.71
CA LEU A 123 -16.31 4.35 5.41
C LEU A 123 -16.16 3.24 6.45
N SER A 124 -16.80 3.44 7.61
CA SER A 124 -16.89 2.41 8.66
C SER A 124 -18.08 1.48 8.42
N VAL A 125 -18.01 0.69 7.34
CA VAL A 125 -19.00 -0.31 6.96
C VAL A 125 -18.31 -1.57 6.44
N ASN A 126 -19.05 -2.68 6.37
CA ASN A 126 -18.56 -3.89 5.70
C ASN A 126 -18.59 -3.73 4.17
N ARG A 127 -17.93 -4.68 3.50
CA ARG A 127 -17.79 -4.68 2.03
C ARG A 127 -19.13 -4.66 1.30
N ASP A 128 -20.12 -5.40 1.77
CA ASP A 128 -21.37 -5.57 1.03
C ASP A 128 -22.20 -4.27 1.07
N VAL A 129 -22.23 -3.61 2.22
CA VAL A 129 -22.79 -2.26 2.38
C VAL A 129 -22.01 -1.26 1.54
N GLY A 130 -20.68 -1.26 1.62
CA GLY A 130 -19.85 -0.38 0.80
C GLY A 130 -20.05 -0.58 -0.70
N ALA A 131 -20.20 -1.81 -1.17
CA ALA A 131 -20.49 -2.12 -2.57
C ALA A 131 -21.90 -1.67 -3.00
N ALA A 132 -22.89 -1.75 -2.11
CA ALA A 132 -24.23 -1.23 -2.39
C ALA A 132 -24.22 0.30 -2.53
N LEU A 133 -23.55 0.99 -1.60
CA LEU A 133 -23.37 2.44 -1.65
C LEU A 133 -22.62 2.87 -2.91
N ALA A 134 -21.51 2.19 -3.23
CA ALA A 134 -20.73 2.49 -4.44
C ALA A 134 -21.58 2.44 -5.71
N ARG A 135 -22.41 1.39 -5.87
CA ARG A 135 -23.31 1.27 -7.04
C ARG A 135 -24.32 2.40 -7.12
N GLY A 136 -24.86 2.84 -5.98
CA GLY A 136 -25.86 3.92 -5.93
C GLY A 136 -25.30 5.27 -6.40
N PHE A 137 -24.01 5.49 -6.25
CA PHE A 137 -23.34 6.75 -6.58
C PHE A 137 -22.36 6.65 -7.76
N GLY A 138 -22.32 5.53 -8.49
CA GLY A 138 -21.37 5.34 -9.59
C GLY A 138 -19.90 5.26 -9.15
N LEU A 139 -19.65 4.91 -7.89
CA LEU A 139 -18.33 4.81 -7.28
C LEU A 139 -17.77 3.37 -7.34
N THR A 140 -16.49 3.22 -7.08
CA THR A 140 -15.80 1.93 -7.07
C THR A 140 -15.32 1.60 -5.65
N VAL A 141 -15.44 0.33 -5.22
CA VAL A 141 -14.78 -0.14 -3.99
C VAL A 141 -13.29 -0.30 -4.28
N ALA A 142 -12.49 0.64 -3.81
CA ALA A 142 -11.03 0.68 -3.99
C ALA A 142 -10.29 -0.26 -3.03
N ASN A 143 -10.72 -0.29 -1.75
CA ASN A 143 -10.08 -1.14 -0.74
C ASN A 143 -11.14 -1.83 0.13
N ASP A 144 -10.96 -3.13 0.36
CA ASP A 144 -11.62 -3.91 1.40
C ASP A 144 -10.58 -4.17 2.50
N ASN A 145 -10.53 -3.29 3.49
CA ASN A 145 -9.43 -3.21 4.46
C ASN A 145 -9.64 -4.08 5.70
N SER A 146 -10.87 -4.14 6.21
CA SER A 146 -11.23 -4.91 7.41
C SER A 146 -12.74 -5.22 7.41
N PRO A 147 -13.25 -6.06 8.33
CA PRO A 147 -14.69 -6.34 8.41
C PRO A 147 -15.58 -5.10 8.53
N ASP A 148 -15.02 -4.01 9.04
CA ASP A 148 -15.70 -2.75 9.35
C ASP A 148 -15.12 -1.54 8.61
N GLN A 149 -14.29 -1.74 7.58
CA GLN A 149 -13.72 -0.62 6.82
C GLN A 149 -13.53 -0.94 5.34
N VAL A 150 -14.16 -0.12 4.51
CA VAL A 150 -13.90 -0.04 3.06
C VAL A 150 -13.46 1.36 2.67
N VAL A 151 -12.82 1.45 1.49
CA VAL A 151 -12.53 2.74 0.85
C VAL A 151 -13.20 2.73 -0.52
N LEU A 152 -13.98 3.75 -0.82
CA LEU A 152 -14.54 3.99 -2.14
C LEU A 152 -13.69 5.01 -2.89
N SER A 153 -13.65 4.91 -4.21
CA SER A 153 -13.01 5.88 -5.09
C SER A 153 -13.93 6.25 -6.26
N GLY A 154 -13.79 7.47 -6.74
CA GLY A 154 -14.58 8.03 -7.85
C GLY A 154 -14.53 9.54 -7.86
N GLU A 155 -15.52 10.19 -8.49
CA GLU A 155 -15.63 11.64 -8.51
C GLU A 155 -15.83 12.20 -7.09
N ARG A 156 -15.12 13.26 -6.79
CA ARG A 156 -15.06 13.86 -5.45
C ARG A 156 -16.42 14.35 -4.97
N ASP A 157 -17.17 15.00 -5.85
CA ASP A 157 -18.50 15.53 -5.50
C ASP A 157 -19.45 14.41 -5.02
N TRP A 158 -19.44 13.26 -5.70
CA TRP A 158 -20.25 12.10 -5.29
C TRP A 158 -19.77 11.46 -3.99
N LEU A 159 -18.46 11.50 -3.72
CA LEU A 159 -17.91 11.04 -2.44
C LEU A 159 -18.32 11.97 -1.29
N GLU A 160 -18.37 13.27 -1.52
CA GLU A 160 -18.82 14.27 -0.53
C GLU A 160 -20.31 14.14 -0.25
N VAL A 161 -21.16 14.03 -1.28
CA VAL A 161 -22.60 13.75 -1.15
C VAL A 161 -22.82 12.47 -0.34
N LEU A 162 -22.14 11.38 -0.70
CA LEU A 162 -22.25 10.12 0.05
C LEU A 162 -21.81 10.25 1.52
N ALA A 163 -20.76 11.02 1.79
CA ALA A 163 -20.30 11.25 3.16
C ALA A 163 -21.36 11.97 4.00
N GLU A 164 -22.07 12.91 3.43
CA GLU A 164 -23.17 13.63 4.08
C GLU A 164 -24.41 12.75 4.27
N ASP A 165 -24.82 12.03 3.24
CA ASP A 165 -25.97 11.12 3.26
C ASP A 165 -25.81 9.93 4.23
N SER A 166 -24.55 9.54 4.47
CA SER A 166 -24.21 8.44 5.39
C SER A 166 -24.23 8.83 6.87
N ARG A 167 -24.13 10.14 7.17
CA ARG A 167 -24.02 10.67 8.55
C ARG A 167 -25.25 10.38 9.42
N PRO A 168 -26.51 10.55 8.94
CA PRO A 168 -27.69 10.23 9.74
C PRO A 168 -27.81 8.76 10.13
N ALA A 169 -27.24 7.86 9.32
CA ALA A 169 -27.18 6.42 9.60
C ALA A 169 -26.04 6.02 10.56
N GLY A 170 -25.30 6.99 11.10
CA GLY A 170 -24.21 6.75 12.04
C GLY A 170 -22.93 6.17 11.39
N VAL A 171 -22.84 6.15 10.07
CA VAL A 171 -21.64 5.70 9.35
C VAL A 171 -20.55 6.76 9.47
N ARG A 172 -19.41 6.40 10.04
CA ARG A 172 -18.25 7.30 10.08
C ARG A 172 -17.57 7.29 8.73
N THR A 173 -17.35 8.47 8.20
CA THR A 173 -16.71 8.69 6.91
C THR A 173 -15.49 9.58 7.07
N LYS A 174 -14.50 9.41 6.20
CA LYS A 174 -13.32 10.26 6.12
C LYS A 174 -12.86 10.39 4.67
N LEU A 175 -12.97 11.59 4.12
CA LEU A 175 -12.35 11.92 2.84
C LEU A 175 -10.83 11.87 3.02
N LEU A 176 -10.15 11.11 2.17
CA LEU A 176 -8.71 10.95 2.25
C LEU A 176 -8.02 12.12 1.55
N PRO A 177 -6.85 12.57 2.04
CA PRO A 177 -6.06 13.63 1.40
C PRO A 177 -5.32 13.07 0.17
N ILE A 178 -6.08 12.59 -0.80
CA ILE A 178 -5.59 11.94 -2.03
C ILE A 178 -6.39 12.53 -3.19
N ALA A 179 -5.72 13.13 -4.13
CA ALA A 179 -6.29 13.62 -5.37
C ALA A 179 -6.21 12.53 -6.43
N GLY A 180 -7.31 11.78 -6.61
CA GLY A 180 -7.42 10.76 -7.64
C GLY A 180 -8.28 9.56 -7.21
N ALA A 181 -8.99 9.00 -8.19
CA ALA A 181 -9.82 7.80 -8.02
C ALA A 181 -8.97 6.53 -8.18
N PHE A 182 -8.06 6.29 -7.21
CA PHE A 182 -7.15 5.15 -7.28
C PHE A 182 -7.88 3.82 -7.09
N HIS A 183 -7.30 2.74 -7.61
CA HIS A 183 -7.87 1.40 -7.60
C HIS A 183 -9.24 1.31 -8.28
N SER A 184 -9.46 2.12 -9.32
CA SER A 184 -10.67 2.18 -10.12
C SER A 184 -10.36 2.19 -11.62
N PRO A 185 -11.38 2.02 -12.49
CA PRO A 185 -11.18 2.13 -13.94
C PRO A 185 -10.55 3.45 -14.42
N ALA A 186 -10.64 4.54 -13.64
CA ALA A 186 -10.01 5.82 -13.95
C ALA A 186 -8.47 5.74 -14.07
N MET A 187 -7.86 4.70 -13.51
CA MET A 187 -6.41 4.47 -13.62
C MET A 187 -5.99 3.62 -14.83
N ALA A 188 -6.85 3.45 -15.84
CA ALA A 188 -6.57 2.56 -16.97
C ALA A 188 -5.33 2.98 -17.80
N SER A 189 -5.16 4.29 -18.06
CA SER A 189 -3.99 4.82 -18.77
C SER A 189 -2.70 4.58 -18.00
N ALA A 190 -2.72 4.84 -16.69
CA ALA A 190 -1.60 4.57 -15.79
C ALA A 190 -1.23 3.07 -15.77
N ARG A 191 -2.23 2.19 -15.72
CA ARG A 191 -2.03 0.74 -15.76
C ARG A 191 -1.33 0.29 -17.03
N GLU A 192 -1.74 0.79 -18.18
CA GLU A 192 -1.16 0.40 -19.48
C GLU A 192 0.31 0.76 -19.56
N GLU A 193 0.68 2.00 -19.21
CA GLU A 193 2.07 2.44 -19.23
C GLU A 193 2.91 1.74 -18.17
N PHE A 194 2.37 1.52 -16.99
CA PHE A 194 3.04 0.77 -15.92
C PHE A 194 3.30 -0.69 -16.32
N SER A 195 2.34 -1.34 -16.99
CA SER A 195 2.52 -2.70 -17.51
C SER A 195 3.69 -2.79 -18.48
N ARG A 196 3.82 -1.84 -19.41
CA ARG A 196 4.95 -1.79 -20.35
C ARG A 196 6.31 -1.60 -19.64
N ALA A 197 6.35 -0.88 -18.54
CA ALA A 197 7.57 -0.73 -17.76
C ALA A 197 7.92 -2.02 -17.01
N LEU A 198 6.93 -2.70 -16.44
CA LEU A 198 7.11 -3.98 -15.73
C LEU A 198 7.68 -5.09 -16.62
N GLU A 199 7.34 -5.11 -17.91
CA GLU A 199 7.88 -6.08 -18.87
C GLU A 199 9.41 -6.02 -19.01
N ARG A 200 10.02 -4.86 -18.73
CA ARG A 200 11.45 -4.59 -18.88
C ARG A 200 12.27 -4.89 -17.61
N ILE A 201 11.60 -5.18 -16.50
CA ILE A 201 12.27 -5.43 -15.22
C ILE A 201 12.53 -6.93 -15.07
N PRO A 202 13.78 -7.34 -14.75
CA PRO A 202 14.07 -8.71 -14.35
C PRO A 202 13.25 -9.10 -13.11
N VAL A 203 12.78 -10.33 -13.09
CA VAL A 203 12.00 -10.90 -11.98
C VAL A 203 12.62 -12.25 -11.63
N ASP A 204 13.09 -12.36 -10.40
CA ASP A 204 13.70 -13.56 -9.84
C ASP A 204 12.73 -14.34 -8.94
N GLU A 205 13.11 -15.56 -8.56
CA GLU A 205 12.35 -16.36 -7.59
C GLU A 205 12.44 -15.72 -6.18
N PRO A 206 11.33 -15.67 -5.43
CA PRO A 206 11.32 -15.07 -4.12
C PRO A 206 12.10 -15.88 -3.08
N ARG A 207 12.99 -15.25 -2.33
CA ARG A 207 13.68 -15.86 -1.18
C ARG A 207 12.74 -16.11 0.01
N ILE A 208 11.68 -15.31 0.12
CA ILE A 208 10.59 -15.44 1.09
C ILE A 208 9.29 -15.32 0.29
N PRO A 209 8.33 -16.24 0.45
CA PRO A 209 7.05 -16.17 -0.26
C PRO A 209 6.36 -14.81 -0.10
N VAL A 210 5.81 -14.28 -1.19
CA VAL A 210 5.04 -13.04 -1.20
C VAL A 210 3.57 -13.34 -1.47
N PHE A 211 2.66 -12.71 -0.72
CA PHE A 211 1.22 -12.74 -0.96
C PHE A 211 0.77 -11.47 -1.65
N SER A 212 -0.04 -11.63 -2.70
CA SER A 212 -0.63 -10.50 -3.40
C SER A 212 -1.93 -10.06 -2.72
N CYS A 213 -2.07 -8.77 -2.48
CA CYS A 213 -3.31 -8.17 -2.01
C CYS A 213 -4.36 -8.01 -3.15
N MET A 214 -4.00 -8.31 -4.39
CA MET A 214 -4.94 -8.33 -5.51
C MET A 214 -5.69 -9.66 -5.60
N SER A 215 -5.00 -10.77 -5.39
CA SER A 215 -5.58 -12.13 -5.44
C SER A 215 -5.94 -12.70 -4.06
N ALA A 216 -5.39 -12.17 -2.98
CA ALA A 216 -5.40 -12.74 -1.64
C ALA A 216 -4.82 -14.16 -1.60
N ALA A 217 -3.75 -14.38 -2.37
CA ALA A 217 -3.09 -15.67 -2.59
C ALA A 217 -1.58 -15.46 -2.77
N PRO A 218 -0.76 -16.52 -2.76
CA PRO A 218 0.63 -16.41 -3.16
C PRO A 218 0.78 -15.69 -4.50
N MET A 219 1.79 -14.83 -4.60
CA MET A 219 2.11 -14.08 -5.80
C MET A 219 2.53 -15.04 -6.92
N ASP A 220 1.71 -15.14 -7.95
CA ASP A 220 1.91 -16.02 -9.10
C ASP A 220 2.61 -15.34 -10.28
N ASP A 221 2.21 -14.10 -10.57
CA ASP A 221 2.77 -13.27 -11.63
C ASP A 221 2.91 -11.83 -11.12
N PRO A 222 4.11 -11.45 -10.63
CA PRO A 222 4.34 -10.11 -10.08
C PRO A 222 4.01 -8.98 -11.06
N ARG A 223 4.34 -9.13 -12.35
CA ARG A 223 4.07 -8.09 -13.35
C ARG A 223 2.58 -7.88 -13.54
N CYS A 224 1.84 -8.96 -13.73
CA CYS A 224 0.39 -8.93 -13.89
C CYS A 224 -0.30 -8.36 -12.65
N ARG A 225 0.07 -8.83 -11.44
CA ARG A 225 -0.55 -8.38 -10.18
C ARG A 225 -0.28 -6.91 -9.89
N LEU A 226 0.95 -6.44 -10.07
CA LEU A 226 1.30 -5.02 -9.90
C LEU A 226 0.53 -4.12 -10.87
N ALA A 227 0.42 -4.50 -12.16
CA ALA A 227 -0.35 -3.75 -13.15
C ALA A 227 -1.85 -3.74 -12.81
N GLN A 228 -2.43 -4.89 -12.48
CA GLN A 228 -3.83 -5.02 -12.06
C GLN A 228 -4.14 -4.16 -10.83
N GLY A 229 -3.17 -4.02 -9.93
CA GLY A 229 -3.31 -3.25 -8.69
C GLY A 229 -3.66 -1.78 -8.91
N LEU A 230 -3.44 -1.19 -10.09
CA LEU A 230 -3.81 0.21 -10.33
C LEU A 230 -5.33 0.38 -10.55
N THR A 231 -5.99 -0.60 -11.16
CA THR A 231 -7.41 -0.52 -11.55
C THR A 231 -8.34 -1.40 -10.74
N ASN A 232 -7.78 -2.29 -9.91
CA ASN A 232 -8.56 -3.29 -9.17
C ASN A 232 -8.50 -3.04 -7.66
N ARG A 233 -9.54 -3.54 -6.98
CA ARG A 233 -9.69 -3.43 -5.53
C ARG A 233 -8.54 -4.12 -4.77
N VAL A 234 -8.00 -3.46 -3.77
CA VAL A 234 -7.13 -4.05 -2.76
C VAL A 234 -7.96 -4.96 -1.84
N ARG A 235 -7.68 -6.25 -1.81
CA ARG A 235 -8.36 -7.28 -1.03
C ARG A 235 -7.64 -7.53 0.30
N TRP A 236 -7.41 -6.46 1.06
CA TRP A 236 -6.53 -6.56 2.24
C TRP A 236 -7.10 -7.47 3.32
N ARG A 237 -8.38 -7.35 3.62
CA ARG A 237 -9.06 -8.24 4.56
C ARG A 237 -8.91 -9.71 4.16
N ASP A 238 -9.20 -10.04 2.91
CA ASP A 238 -9.08 -11.41 2.40
C ASP A 238 -7.63 -11.89 2.49
N THR A 239 -6.64 -11.01 2.25
CA THR A 239 -5.21 -11.32 2.37
C THR A 239 -4.83 -11.67 3.80
N LEU A 240 -5.28 -10.89 4.79
CA LEU A 240 -5.03 -11.16 6.20
C LEU A 240 -5.64 -12.50 6.64
N VAL A 241 -6.89 -12.78 6.25
CA VAL A 241 -7.57 -14.05 6.53
C VAL A 241 -6.82 -15.20 5.88
N ALA A 242 -6.44 -15.09 4.61
CA ALA A 242 -5.71 -16.15 3.90
C ALA A 242 -4.32 -16.45 4.50
N LEU A 243 -3.63 -15.45 5.04
CA LEU A 243 -2.38 -15.63 5.79
C LEU A 243 -2.63 -16.33 7.12
N HIS A 244 -3.66 -15.91 7.85
CA HIS A 244 -4.05 -16.50 9.12
C HIS A 244 -4.42 -17.98 8.97
N ASP A 245 -5.21 -18.34 7.97
CA ASP A 245 -5.62 -19.71 7.65
C ASP A 245 -4.41 -20.62 7.32
N ARG A 246 -3.29 -20.02 6.91
CA ARG A 246 -2.00 -20.72 6.69
C ARG A 246 -1.12 -20.77 7.94
N GLY A 247 -1.68 -20.42 9.10
CA GLY A 247 -1.02 -20.51 10.41
C GLY A 247 -0.15 -19.32 10.78
N VAL A 248 -0.29 -18.17 10.07
CA VAL A 248 0.35 -16.93 10.51
C VAL A 248 -0.36 -16.40 11.75
N LYS A 249 0.39 -16.22 12.83
CA LYS A 249 -0.10 -15.72 14.11
C LYS A 249 0.64 -14.48 14.60
N SER A 250 1.73 -14.11 13.92
CA SER A 250 2.50 -12.89 14.19
C SER A 250 2.59 -12.04 12.96
N PHE A 251 2.28 -10.75 13.09
CA PHE A 251 2.31 -9.78 12.00
C PHE A 251 3.21 -8.61 12.41
N ILE A 252 4.16 -8.26 11.55
CA ILE A 252 5.09 -7.14 11.76
C ILE A 252 4.87 -6.14 10.63
N GLU A 253 4.38 -4.95 10.95
CA GLU A 253 4.31 -3.85 9.96
C GLU A 253 5.69 -3.25 9.78
N VAL A 254 6.16 -3.26 8.53
CA VAL A 254 7.52 -2.88 8.15
C VAL A 254 7.46 -1.60 7.33
N GLY A 255 7.83 -0.51 7.92
CA GLY A 255 7.78 0.80 7.26
C GLY A 255 7.17 1.87 8.16
N PRO A 256 6.79 3.00 7.58
CA PRO A 256 6.26 4.10 8.36
C PRO A 256 4.84 3.82 8.86
N GLY A 257 4.53 4.33 10.05
CA GLY A 257 3.18 4.28 10.63
C GLY A 257 2.80 2.94 11.27
N ARG A 258 1.49 2.79 11.51
CA ARG A 258 0.89 1.61 12.16
C ARG A 258 -0.51 1.28 11.65
N VAL A 259 -0.79 1.63 10.41
CA VAL A 259 -2.11 1.45 9.79
C VAL A 259 -2.43 -0.03 9.62
N LEU A 260 -1.49 -0.81 9.08
CA LEU A 260 -1.69 -2.24 8.85
C LEU A 260 -1.79 -3.02 10.16
N THR A 261 -1.01 -2.64 11.17
CA THR A 261 -1.14 -3.17 12.55
C THR A 261 -2.56 -2.99 13.09
N GLY A 262 -3.17 -1.82 12.86
CA GLY A 262 -4.55 -1.56 13.23
C GLY A 262 -5.55 -2.40 12.43
N LEU A 263 -5.31 -2.62 11.14
CA LEU A 263 -6.16 -3.45 10.28
C LEU A 263 -6.10 -4.94 10.69
N VAL A 264 -4.91 -5.45 11.02
CA VAL A 264 -4.75 -6.82 11.55
C VAL A 264 -5.62 -7.03 12.79
N LYS A 265 -5.49 -6.13 13.78
CA LYS A 265 -6.23 -6.22 15.06
C LYS A 265 -7.76 -6.10 14.92
N ARG A 266 -8.25 -5.49 13.84
CA ARG A 266 -9.68 -5.41 13.53
C ARG A 266 -10.20 -6.60 12.72
N THR A 267 -9.29 -7.33 12.09
CA THR A 267 -9.66 -8.41 11.17
C THR A 267 -9.50 -9.80 11.80
N LEU A 268 -8.51 -9.97 12.67
CA LEU A 268 -8.11 -11.28 13.18
C LEU A 268 -8.08 -11.30 14.70
N ASP A 269 -8.58 -12.40 15.27
CA ASP A 269 -8.46 -12.72 16.68
C ASP A 269 -7.22 -13.61 16.95
N ASP A 270 -6.77 -13.66 18.19
CA ASP A 270 -5.67 -14.52 18.66
C ASP A 270 -4.36 -14.39 17.86
N VAL A 271 -4.01 -13.15 17.48
CA VAL A 271 -2.79 -12.81 16.78
C VAL A 271 -2.00 -11.71 17.49
N THR A 272 -0.70 -11.66 17.23
CA THR A 272 0.14 -10.51 17.60
C THR A 272 0.35 -9.61 16.38
N ALA A 273 0.21 -8.31 16.58
CA ALA A 273 0.50 -7.32 15.54
C ALA A 273 1.33 -6.18 16.12
N THR A 274 2.53 -5.99 15.58
CA THR A 274 3.53 -5.01 16.02
C THR A 274 4.10 -4.25 14.83
N THR A 275 4.84 -3.17 15.10
CA THR A 275 5.66 -2.48 14.10
C THR A 275 7.11 -2.93 14.22
N ALA A 276 7.88 -2.84 13.13
CA ALA A 276 9.33 -3.02 13.17
C ALA A 276 9.95 -1.82 13.90
N GLU A 277 10.35 -2.04 15.16
CA GLU A 277 11.02 -1.04 15.97
C GLU A 277 12.51 -1.43 16.14
N ARG A 278 13.37 -0.42 16.33
CA ARG A 278 14.72 -0.70 16.84
C ARG A 278 14.61 -1.47 18.16
N PRO A 279 15.44 -2.50 18.40
CA PRO A 279 15.58 -3.04 19.75
C PRO A 279 15.91 -1.88 20.67
N ARG A 280 15.11 -1.67 21.72
CA ARG A 280 15.51 -0.74 22.79
C ARG A 280 16.86 -1.21 23.28
N THR A 281 17.81 -0.28 23.41
CA THR A 281 19.19 -0.52 23.91
C THR A 281 19.26 -0.95 25.40
N ALA A 282 18.23 -1.61 25.90
CA ALA A 282 18.09 -2.01 27.28
C ALA A 282 18.21 -3.52 27.54
N ASP A 283 18.64 -4.32 26.54
CA ASP A 283 18.84 -5.76 26.68
C ASP A 283 20.25 -6.17 26.19
N ILE A 284 21.30 -5.48 26.71
CA ILE A 284 22.69 -5.94 26.66
C ILE A 284 23.19 -6.08 28.09
#